data_aa9815788407c056b70c64d9a3cca5e1
#
_entry.id   aa9815788407c056b70c64d9a3cca5e1
#
_cell.length_a   1.000
_cell.length_b   1.000
_cell.length_c   1.000
_cell.angle_alpha   90.00
_cell.angle_beta   90.00
_cell.angle_gamma   90.00
#
_symmetry.space_group_name_H-M   'P 1'
#
loop_
_entity.id
_entity.type
_entity.pdbx_description
1 polymer ?
#
loop_
_entity_poly.entity_id
_entity_poly.type
_entity_poly.pdbx_seq_one_letter_code
_entity_poly.pdbx_strand_id
1 'polypeptide(L)'
;MNIALDAVNNKAFTQATEAYQKILDKGKENNSFYLPARKGILTCRYEQLRQSPAERSDYLQIAGNCEKYMQEFGYTPTNIDILSLLAELYAYRLQQPDSADRLLDKAIRIPRLNPNTLSQLKSQRADLLTFMDNPWEATILYTQLEKANPNNDIGYEAKLKKAMLAYYAGDLLWAKAQFDVLKGATSKLISNDAIQMSHFIHMNYEAEGDNRDLEKMGRTEYLLYKQQFQEVLPRLDSLIGHCSPGISDYATLQKARSLCACFQDEEAAKLLSELKDRSEQVYIKAEALFQLAGLKRKQKELQQAKELYRLLVTDYSGSVYSIEAAKLYRDLEAGEQTEVNNL
;
A
#
# COMPACT_ATOMS: atom_id res chain seq x y z
N MET A 1 1.85 21.26 18.96
CA MET A 1 1.03 20.23 18.30
C MET A 1 0.93 20.48 16.80
N ASN A 2 0.52 21.67 16.34
CA ASN A 2 0.41 21.97 14.90
C ASN A 2 1.72 21.75 14.13
N ILE A 3 2.85 22.22 14.65
CA ILE A 3 4.19 21.98 14.04
C ILE A 3 4.48 20.49 13.84
N ALA A 4 4.10 19.66 14.82
CA ALA A 4 4.31 18.22 14.71
C ALA A 4 3.39 17.59 13.63
N LEU A 5 2.14 18.02 13.56
CA LEU A 5 1.19 17.55 12.53
C LEU A 5 1.61 18.02 11.13
N ASP A 6 2.06 19.26 10.98
CA ASP A 6 2.57 19.78 9.71
C ASP A 6 3.80 19.00 9.25
N ALA A 7 4.72 18.67 10.16
CA ALA A 7 5.86 17.84 9.87
C ALA A 7 5.46 16.41 9.45
N VAL A 8 4.46 15.80 10.10
CA VAL A 8 3.90 14.50 9.68
C VAL A 8 3.32 14.57 8.28
N ASN A 9 2.50 15.59 7.98
CA ASN A 9 1.90 15.78 6.66
C ASN A 9 2.95 15.92 5.55
N ASN A 10 4.08 16.55 5.88
CA ASN A 10 5.22 16.71 4.98
C ASN A 10 6.18 15.51 5.00
N LYS A 11 5.85 14.41 5.69
CA LYS A 11 6.68 13.21 5.87
C LYS A 11 8.05 13.49 6.51
N ALA A 12 8.19 14.60 7.21
CA ALA A 12 9.38 15.00 7.96
C ALA A 12 9.34 14.39 9.38
N PHE A 13 9.35 13.04 9.47
CA PHE A 13 9.08 12.31 10.70
C PHE A 13 10.09 12.58 11.84
N THR A 14 11.34 12.89 11.52
CA THR A 14 12.35 13.28 12.52
C THR A 14 11.95 14.58 13.22
N GLN A 15 11.59 15.60 12.44
CA GLN A 15 11.14 16.90 12.97
C GLN A 15 9.83 16.74 13.75
N ALA A 16 8.92 15.90 13.25
CA ALA A 16 7.66 15.57 13.95
C ALA A 16 7.94 14.94 15.32
N THR A 17 8.86 13.98 15.39
CA THR A 17 9.25 13.31 16.65
C THR A 17 9.84 14.30 17.65
N GLU A 18 10.74 15.20 17.21
CA GLU A 18 11.30 16.25 18.07
C GLU A 18 10.22 17.21 18.59
N ALA A 19 9.29 17.61 17.72
CA ALA A 19 8.19 18.50 18.11
C ALA A 19 7.23 17.82 19.12
N TYR A 20 6.95 16.52 18.96
CA TYR A 20 6.21 15.74 19.95
C TYR A 20 6.98 15.57 21.26
N GLN A 21 8.30 15.35 21.20
CA GLN A 21 9.12 15.22 22.40
C GLN A 21 9.07 16.48 23.27
N LYS A 22 9.15 17.68 22.66
CA LYS A 22 8.99 18.97 23.39
C LYS A 22 7.63 19.09 24.12
N ILE A 23 6.59 18.39 23.64
CA ILE A 23 5.30 18.34 24.34
C ILE A 23 5.39 17.40 25.55
N LEU A 24 6.06 16.26 25.40
CA LEU A 24 6.25 15.30 26.50
C LEU A 24 7.14 15.86 27.62
N ASP A 25 8.13 16.66 27.29
CA ASP A 25 9.06 17.30 28.25
C ASP A 25 8.34 18.26 29.24
N LYS A 26 7.13 18.72 28.87
CA LYS A 26 6.27 19.52 29.76
C LYS A 26 5.57 18.69 30.84
N GLY A 27 5.74 17.35 30.83
CA GLY A 27 5.11 16.45 31.76
C GLY A 27 3.68 16.05 31.36
N LYS A 28 3.11 15.12 32.14
CA LYS A 28 1.77 14.56 31.91
C LYS A 28 0.68 15.42 32.54
N GLU A 29 0.99 16.08 33.66
CA GLU A 29 0.02 16.84 34.44
C GLU A 29 -0.47 18.09 33.69
N ASN A 30 -1.78 18.25 33.60
CA ASN A 30 -2.45 19.37 32.90
C ASN A 30 -2.06 19.52 31.41
N ASN A 31 -1.52 18.47 30.77
CA ASN A 31 -1.09 18.47 29.38
C ASN A 31 -2.05 17.60 28.52
N SER A 32 -3.07 18.22 27.96
CA SER A 32 -4.05 17.55 27.06
C SER A 32 -3.43 16.94 25.80
N PHE A 33 -2.24 17.42 25.41
CA PHE A 33 -1.51 16.92 24.23
C PHE A 33 -0.53 15.79 24.56
N TYR A 34 -0.39 15.38 25.83
CA TYR A 34 0.56 14.34 26.23
C TYR A 34 0.28 13.00 25.55
N LEU A 35 -0.97 12.50 25.62
CA LEU A 35 -1.33 11.25 24.96
C LEU A 35 -1.22 11.31 23.44
N PRO A 36 -1.77 12.34 22.75
CA PRO A 36 -1.55 12.50 21.31
C PRO A 36 -0.07 12.56 20.90
N ALA A 37 0.79 13.21 21.68
CA ALA A 37 2.22 13.27 21.39
C ALA A 37 2.91 11.90 21.58
N ARG A 38 2.57 11.14 22.63
CA ARG A 38 3.04 9.76 22.84
C ARG A 38 2.72 8.86 21.65
N LYS A 39 1.49 8.90 21.15
CA LYS A 39 1.05 8.17 19.96
C LYS A 39 1.79 8.64 18.71
N GLY A 40 1.87 9.96 18.51
CA GLY A 40 2.56 10.56 17.37
C GLY A 40 4.01 10.10 17.24
N ILE A 41 4.74 9.99 18.36
CA ILE A 41 6.12 9.47 18.35
C ILE A 41 6.17 8.01 17.90
N LEU A 42 5.26 7.15 18.39
CA LEU A 42 5.24 5.74 17.99
C LEU A 42 4.97 5.58 16.49
N THR A 43 3.99 6.33 15.98
CA THR A 43 3.66 6.32 14.55
C THR A 43 4.81 6.87 13.70
N CYS A 44 5.41 8.02 14.08
CA CYS A 44 6.53 8.60 13.33
C CYS A 44 7.74 7.66 13.28
N ARG A 45 8.09 7.00 14.38
CA ARG A 45 9.19 6.03 14.41
C ARG A 45 8.93 4.84 13.50
N TYR A 46 7.70 4.34 13.47
CA TYR A 46 7.33 3.26 12.56
C TYR A 46 7.44 3.72 11.09
N GLU A 47 6.92 4.89 10.76
CA GLU A 47 7.02 5.43 9.39
C GLU A 47 8.47 5.70 8.95
N GLN A 48 9.35 6.09 9.87
CA GLN A 48 10.79 6.20 9.58
C GLN A 48 11.40 4.85 9.19
N LEU A 49 11.09 3.78 9.93
CA LEU A 49 11.60 2.44 9.62
C LEU A 49 11.07 1.87 8.30
N ARG A 50 9.89 2.32 7.85
CA ARG A 50 9.35 1.91 6.55
C ARG A 50 10.08 2.53 5.35
N GLN A 51 10.83 3.60 5.55
CA GLN A 51 11.50 4.35 4.46
C GLN A 51 12.89 3.83 4.14
N SER A 52 13.46 2.95 4.95
CA SER A 52 14.82 2.43 4.80
C SER A 52 14.88 0.97 5.27
N PRO A 53 15.90 0.23 4.86
CA PRO A 53 16.16 -1.08 5.44
C PRO A 53 16.28 -0.97 6.96
N ALA A 54 15.52 -1.79 7.68
CA ALA A 54 15.48 -1.82 9.13
C ALA A 54 15.59 -3.25 9.63
N GLU A 55 16.22 -3.44 10.78
CA GLU A 55 16.38 -4.74 11.39
C GLU A 55 15.14 -5.15 12.21
N ARG A 56 15.01 -6.44 12.45
CA ARG A 56 13.94 -6.97 13.30
C ARG A 56 13.96 -6.38 14.73
N SER A 57 15.14 -6.07 15.24
CA SER A 57 15.36 -5.43 16.56
C SER A 57 14.67 -4.07 16.66
N ASP A 58 14.68 -3.28 15.59
CA ASP A 58 14.06 -1.96 15.56
C ASP A 58 12.53 -2.07 15.66
N TYR A 59 11.93 -3.02 14.93
CA TYR A 59 10.50 -3.29 15.01
C TYR A 59 10.09 -3.85 16.38
N LEU A 60 10.91 -4.70 17.00
CA LEU A 60 10.69 -5.20 18.37
C LEU A 60 10.68 -4.06 19.38
N GLN A 61 11.56 -3.08 19.21
CA GLN A 61 11.61 -1.90 20.11
C GLN A 61 10.32 -1.08 20.01
N ILE A 62 9.80 -0.83 18.79
CA ILE A 62 8.54 -0.09 18.63
C ILE A 62 7.38 -0.92 19.20
N ALA A 63 7.29 -2.21 18.90
CA ALA A 63 6.25 -3.08 19.44
C ALA A 63 6.23 -3.06 20.96
N GLY A 64 7.39 -3.22 21.62
CA GLY A 64 7.49 -3.12 23.07
C GLY A 64 7.08 -1.76 23.64
N ASN A 65 7.33 -0.66 22.90
CA ASN A 65 6.84 0.66 23.29
C ASN A 65 5.33 0.80 23.14
N CYS A 66 4.74 0.20 22.09
CA CYS A 66 3.28 0.14 21.90
C CYS A 66 2.63 -0.70 23.02
N GLU A 67 3.22 -1.84 23.39
CA GLU A 67 2.73 -2.68 24.48
C GLU A 67 2.75 -1.93 25.82
N LYS A 68 3.86 -1.25 26.16
CA LYS A 68 3.95 -0.40 27.36
C LYS A 68 2.89 0.70 27.36
N TYR A 69 2.66 1.33 26.19
CA TYR A 69 1.59 2.30 26.03
C TYR A 69 0.22 1.69 26.33
N MET A 70 -0.06 0.51 25.79
CA MET A 70 -1.34 -0.19 26.02
C MET A 70 -1.49 -0.70 27.46
N GLN A 71 -0.40 -1.07 28.13
CA GLN A 71 -0.43 -1.42 29.56
C GLN A 71 -0.75 -0.20 30.44
N GLU A 72 -0.21 0.99 30.11
CA GLU A 72 -0.44 2.22 30.87
C GLU A 72 -1.83 2.83 30.64
N PHE A 73 -2.32 2.84 29.37
CA PHE A 73 -3.51 3.58 28.97
C PHE A 73 -4.72 2.71 28.61
N GLY A 74 -4.54 1.40 28.59
CA GLY A 74 -5.59 0.41 28.39
C GLY A 74 -6.12 0.28 26.97
N TYR A 75 -6.97 -0.72 26.78
CA TYR A 75 -7.66 -1.04 25.53
C TYR A 75 -8.97 -0.24 25.45
N THR A 76 -8.90 0.94 24.87
CA THR A 76 -10.02 1.88 24.80
C THR A 76 -10.24 2.34 23.35
N PRO A 77 -11.43 2.88 23.01
CA PRO A 77 -11.68 3.43 21.68
C PRO A 77 -10.69 4.51 21.24
N THR A 78 -10.10 5.24 22.20
CA THR A 78 -9.12 6.30 21.91
C THR A 78 -7.74 5.77 21.54
N ASN A 79 -7.44 4.49 21.79
CA ASN A 79 -6.13 3.87 21.58
C ASN A 79 -6.11 2.85 20.43
N ILE A 80 -7.17 2.83 19.61
CA ILE A 80 -7.30 1.90 18.48
C ILE A 80 -6.17 2.08 17.45
N ASP A 81 -5.72 3.30 17.23
CA ASP A 81 -4.58 3.62 16.36
C ASP A 81 -3.31 2.87 16.76
N ILE A 82 -3.01 2.81 18.05
CA ILE A 82 -1.84 2.07 18.57
C ILE A 82 -2.07 0.56 18.54
N LEU A 83 -3.31 0.10 18.76
CA LEU A 83 -3.66 -1.31 18.60
C LEU A 83 -3.49 -1.77 17.14
N SER A 84 -3.97 -0.98 16.18
CA SER A 84 -3.82 -1.25 14.75
C SER A 84 -2.35 -1.27 14.34
N LEU A 85 -1.56 -0.31 14.80
CA LEU A 85 -0.12 -0.27 14.56
C LEU A 85 0.59 -1.50 15.15
N LEU A 86 0.26 -1.90 16.37
CA LEU A 86 0.84 -3.09 17.00
C LEU A 86 0.47 -4.38 16.28
N ALA A 87 -0.78 -4.48 15.80
CA ALA A 87 -1.22 -5.61 14.98
C ALA A 87 -0.46 -5.68 13.65
N GLU A 88 -0.24 -4.54 12.99
CA GLU A 88 0.55 -4.46 11.75
C GLU A 88 2.02 -4.89 11.99
N LEU A 89 2.63 -4.41 13.07
CA LEU A 89 3.98 -4.81 13.45
C LEU A 89 4.09 -6.32 13.67
N TYR A 90 3.18 -6.91 14.45
CA TYR A 90 3.15 -8.35 14.67
C TYR A 90 2.97 -9.13 13.38
N ALA A 91 1.98 -8.75 12.55
CA ALA A 91 1.64 -9.46 11.34
C ALA A 91 2.79 -9.49 10.33
N TYR A 92 3.28 -8.29 9.96
CA TYR A 92 4.08 -8.13 8.74
C TYR A 92 5.58 -7.90 9.01
N ARG A 93 5.96 -7.43 10.21
CA ARG A 93 7.36 -7.13 10.55
C ARG A 93 7.99 -8.15 11.47
N LEU A 94 7.22 -8.66 12.42
CA LEU A 94 7.71 -9.61 13.42
C LEU A 94 7.37 -11.07 13.11
N GLN A 95 6.61 -11.30 12.03
CA GLN A 95 6.16 -12.64 11.60
C GLN A 95 5.43 -13.39 12.71
N GLN A 96 4.52 -12.69 13.39
CA GLN A 96 3.68 -13.21 14.46
C GLN A 96 2.18 -12.96 14.15
N PRO A 97 1.66 -13.48 13.02
CA PRO A 97 0.30 -13.18 12.58
C PRO A 97 -0.78 -13.66 13.56
N ASP A 98 -0.56 -14.78 14.25
CA ASP A 98 -1.51 -15.25 15.28
C ASP A 98 -1.65 -14.26 16.45
N SER A 99 -0.56 -13.58 16.81
CA SER A 99 -0.60 -12.54 17.85
C SER A 99 -1.36 -11.31 17.37
N ALA A 100 -1.19 -10.95 16.10
CA ALA A 100 -1.94 -9.87 15.45
C ALA A 100 -3.45 -10.19 15.38
N ASP A 101 -3.83 -11.43 15.01
CA ASP A 101 -5.24 -11.83 14.93
C ASP A 101 -5.92 -11.77 16.31
N ARG A 102 -5.27 -12.32 17.34
CA ARG A 102 -5.78 -12.21 18.71
C ARG A 102 -5.94 -10.77 19.18
N LEU A 103 -5.01 -9.89 18.78
CA LEU A 103 -5.07 -8.47 19.13
C LEU A 103 -6.22 -7.76 18.42
N LEU A 104 -6.42 -8.02 17.13
CA LEU A 104 -7.52 -7.46 16.35
C LEU A 104 -8.89 -7.99 16.79
N ASP A 105 -8.99 -9.29 17.11
CA ASP A 105 -10.21 -9.87 17.66
C ASP A 105 -10.59 -9.18 18.99
N LYS A 106 -9.61 -8.94 19.86
CA LYS A 106 -9.80 -8.19 21.10
C LYS A 106 -10.20 -6.74 20.84
N ALA A 107 -9.57 -6.08 19.86
CA ALA A 107 -9.88 -4.70 19.49
C ALA A 107 -11.32 -4.53 18.98
N ILE A 108 -11.80 -5.45 18.13
CA ILE A 108 -13.17 -5.45 17.60
C ILE A 108 -14.24 -5.57 18.71
N ARG A 109 -13.90 -6.19 19.83
CA ARG A 109 -14.81 -6.38 20.98
C ARG A 109 -14.78 -5.22 21.97
N ILE A 110 -13.99 -4.16 21.78
CA ILE A 110 -13.97 -2.99 22.63
C ILE A 110 -15.34 -2.31 22.59
N PRO A 111 -15.99 -2.04 23.75
CA PRO A 111 -17.29 -1.40 23.77
C PRO A 111 -17.27 0.04 23.22
N ARG A 112 -18.39 0.47 22.62
CA ARG A 112 -18.61 1.85 22.15
C ARG A 112 -17.67 2.30 21.02
N LEU A 113 -17.16 1.37 20.23
CA LEU A 113 -16.52 1.72 18.97
C LEU A 113 -17.54 2.37 18.04
N ASN A 114 -17.12 3.43 17.35
CA ASN A 114 -17.95 3.95 16.27
C ASN A 114 -17.97 2.96 15.09
N PRO A 115 -19.03 2.94 14.26
CA PRO A 115 -19.20 1.98 13.16
C PRO A 115 -18.04 2.00 12.16
N ASN A 116 -17.48 3.18 11.90
CA ASN A 116 -16.36 3.35 10.96
C ASN A 116 -15.08 2.67 11.48
N THR A 117 -14.72 2.92 12.74
CA THR A 117 -13.59 2.29 13.41
C THR A 117 -13.75 0.76 13.48
N LEU A 118 -14.96 0.28 13.80
CA LEU A 118 -15.25 -1.16 13.79
C LEU A 118 -15.06 -1.76 12.40
N SER A 119 -15.53 -1.07 11.35
CA SER A 119 -15.34 -1.51 9.96
C SER A 119 -13.87 -1.53 9.57
N GLN A 120 -13.09 -0.52 9.95
CA GLN A 120 -11.64 -0.48 9.70
C GLN A 120 -10.90 -1.64 10.38
N LEU A 121 -11.21 -1.94 11.66
CA LEU A 121 -10.62 -3.08 12.37
C LEU A 121 -10.98 -4.43 11.73
N LYS A 122 -12.24 -4.59 11.30
CA LYS A 122 -12.67 -5.79 10.58
C LYS A 122 -11.97 -5.91 9.23
N SER A 123 -11.77 -4.81 8.50
CA SER A 123 -11.00 -4.79 7.25
C SER A 123 -9.55 -5.22 7.49
N GLN A 124 -8.90 -4.63 8.49
CA GLN A 124 -7.53 -5.00 8.86
C GLN A 124 -7.41 -6.48 9.25
N ARG A 125 -8.41 -7.02 9.97
CA ARG A 125 -8.44 -8.46 10.30
C ARG A 125 -8.67 -9.34 9.07
N ALA A 126 -9.52 -8.94 8.14
CA ALA A 126 -9.73 -9.67 6.89
C ALA A 126 -8.46 -9.67 6.02
N ASP A 127 -7.73 -8.54 5.96
CA ASP A 127 -6.42 -8.47 5.30
C ASP A 127 -5.40 -9.42 5.95
N LEU A 128 -5.39 -9.47 7.27
CA LEU A 128 -4.52 -10.38 8.01
C LEU A 128 -4.87 -11.84 7.75
N LEU A 129 -6.15 -12.22 7.74
CA LEU A 129 -6.59 -13.58 7.44
C LEU A 129 -6.22 -13.98 6.00
N THR A 130 -6.30 -13.05 5.05
CA THR A 130 -5.77 -13.26 3.69
C THR A 130 -4.27 -13.54 3.72
N PHE A 131 -3.51 -12.77 4.47
CA PHE A 131 -2.07 -12.97 4.66
C PHE A 131 -1.73 -14.32 5.32
N MET A 132 -2.56 -14.77 6.27
CA MET A 132 -2.43 -16.05 6.99
C MET A 132 -2.89 -17.29 6.19
N ASP A 133 -3.21 -17.15 4.92
CA ASP A 133 -3.71 -18.24 4.08
C ASP A 133 -5.11 -18.74 4.47
N ASN A 134 -5.92 -17.87 5.05
CA ASN A 134 -7.31 -18.12 5.44
C ASN A 134 -8.30 -17.32 4.55
N PRO A 135 -8.29 -17.50 3.20
CA PRO A 135 -9.07 -16.68 2.27
C PRO A 135 -10.58 -16.81 2.47
N TRP A 136 -11.04 -17.96 2.97
CA TRP A 136 -12.45 -18.20 3.24
C TRP A 136 -12.99 -17.31 4.37
N GLU A 137 -12.29 -17.27 5.50
CA GLU A 137 -12.66 -16.41 6.62
C GLU A 137 -12.55 -14.93 6.27
N ALA A 138 -11.50 -14.56 5.51
CA ALA A 138 -11.34 -13.22 4.97
C ALA A 138 -12.54 -12.83 4.08
N THR A 139 -12.98 -13.71 3.18
CA THR A 139 -14.13 -13.48 2.30
C THR A 139 -15.42 -13.26 3.09
N ILE A 140 -15.64 -13.97 4.19
CA ILE A 140 -16.79 -13.77 5.08
C ILE A 140 -16.75 -12.35 5.67
N LEU A 141 -15.60 -11.91 6.20
CA LEU A 141 -15.47 -10.57 6.78
C LEU A 141 -15.62 -9.48 5.72
N TYR A 142 -15.02 -9.61 4.54
CA TYR A 142 -15.23 -8.64 3.45
C TYR A 142 -16.70 -8.60 3.01
N THR A 143 -17.39 -9.74 2.99
CA THR A 143 -18.82 -9.76 2.66
C THR A 143 -19.67 -9.05 3.72
N GLN A 144 -19.32 -9.19 5.00
CA GLN A 144 -19.97 -8.43 6.08
C GLN A 144 -19.72 -6.94 5.95
N LEU A 145 -18.49 -6.55 5.61
CA LEU A 145 -18.09 -5.14 5.40
C LEU A 145 -18.84 -4.51 4.21
N GLU A 146 -18.89 -5.22 3.07
CA GLU A 146 -19.65 -4.78 1.89
C GLU A 146 -21.12 -4.54 2.22
N LYS A 147 -21.76 -5.48 2.97
CA LYS A 147 -23.18 -5.35 3.37
C LYS A 147 -23.40 -4.21 4.38
N ALA A 148 -22.47 -4.01 5.30
CA ALA A 148 -22.58 -2.96 6.32
C ALA A 148 -22.27 -1.56 5.77
N ASN A 149 -21.57 -1.47 4.64
CA ASN A 149 -21.07 -0.24 4.04
C ASN A 149 -21.37 -0.14 2.53
N PRO A 150 -22.63 -0.29 2.08
CA PRO A 150 -22.96 -0.57 0.68
C PRO A 150 -22.60 0.54 -0.32
N ASN A 151 -22.47 1.79 0.14
CA ASN A 151 -22.29 2.96 -0.74
C ASN A 151 -21.15 3.88 -0.28
N ASN A 152 -20.12 3.31 0.34
CA ASN A 152 -18.94 4.06 0.77
C ASN A 152 -17.64 3.31 0.42
N ASP A 153 -16.51 4.00 0.60
CA ASP A 153 -15.20 3.49 0.22
C ASP A 153 -14.84 2.18 0.94
N ILE A 154 -15.25 1.99 2.20
CA ILE A 154 -14.97 0.75 2.95
C ILE A 154 -15.66 -0.45 2.29
N GLY A 155 -16.91 -0.29 1.88
CA GLY A 155 -17.66 -1.35 1.19
C GLY A 155 -17.12 -1.65 -0.20
N TYR A 156 -16.75 -0.63 -0.96
CA TYR A 156 -16.13 -0.80 -2.27
C TYR A 156 -14.74 -1.45 -2.17
N GLU A 157 -13.93 -1.05 -1.18
CA GLU A 157 -12.64 -1.68 -0.91
C GLU A 157 -12.79 -3.15 -0.52
N ALA A 158 -13.74 -3.47 0.36
CA ALA A 158 -14.04 -4.86 0.74
C ALA A 158 -14.46 -5.71 -0.49
N LYS A 159 -15.26 -5.14 -1.39
CA LYS A 159 -15.64 -5.80 -2.65
C LYS A 159 -14.44 -6.00 -3.58
N LEU A 160 -13.56 -5.01 -3.69
CA LEU A 160 -12.32 -5.10 -4.46
C LEU A 160 -11.43 -6.23 -3.93
N LYS A 161 -11.18 -6.27 -2.63
CA LYS A 161 -10.35 -7.30 -1.98
C LYS A 161 -10.95 -8.70 -2.15
N LYS A 162 -12.27 -8.83 -2.07
CA LYS A 162 -12.96 -10.08 -2.35
C LYS A 162 -12.80 -10.54 -3.82
N ALA A 163 -12.86 -9.60 -4.77
CA ALA A 163 -12.59 -9.89 -6.18
C ALA A 163 -11.13 -10.31 -6.41
N MET A 164 -10.18 -9.67 -5.71
CA MET A 164 -8.78 -10.08 -5.74
C MET A 164 -8.57 -11.51 -5.21
N LEU A 165 -9.24 -11.90 -4.12
CA LEU A 165 -9.18 -13.28 -3.61
C LEU A 165 -9.66 -14.30 -4.65
N ALA A 166 -10.72 -14.00 -5.39
CA ALA A 166 -11.20 -14.87 -6.47
C ALA A 166 -10.18 -14.94 -7.62
N TYR A 167 -9.58 -13.82 -8.01
CA TYR A 167 -8.51 -13.79 -9.00
C TYR A 167 -7.30 -14.64 -8.55
N TYR A 168 -6.88 -14.53 -7.30
CA TYR A 168 -5.79 -15.35 -6.74
C TYR A 168 -6.11 -16.84 -6.74
N ALA A 169 -7.37 -17.19 -6.53
CA ALA A 169 -7.88 -18.59 -6.59
C ALA A 169 -8.02 -19.14 -8.02
N GLY A 170 -7.94 -18.29 -9.05
CA GLY A 170 -8.11 -18.66 -10.45
C GLY A 170 -9.57 -18.58 -10.94
N ASP A 171 -10.51 -18.04 -10.13
CA ASP A 171 -11.88 -17.77 -10.59
C ASP A 171 -11.92 -16.44 -11.37
N LEU A 172 -11.29 -16.47 -12.54
CA LEU A 172 -10.98 -15.30 -13.36
C LEU A 172 -12.24 -14.58 -13.86
N LEU A 173 -13.27 -15.32 -14.29
CA LEU A 173 -14.50 -14.73 -14.83
C LEU A 173 -15.33 -14.07 -13.73
N TRP A 174 -15.43 -14.71 -12.56
CA TRP A 174 -16.13 -14.12 -11.44
C TRP A 174 -15.39 -12.87 -10.94
N ALA A 175 -14.07 -12.95 -10.81
CA ALA A 175 -13.24 -11.80 -10.43
C ALA A 175 -13.43 -10.63 -11.39
N LYS A 176 -13.35 -10.89 -12.72
CA LYS A 176 -13.58 -9.88 -13.75
C LYS A 176 -14.97 -9.23 -13.63
N ALA A 177 -16.02 -10.03 -13.43
CA ALA A 177 -17.37 -9.52 -13.27
C ALA A 177 -17.50 -8.59 -12.04
N GLN A 178 -16.80 -8.89 -10.93
CA GLN A 178 -16.77 -8.02 -9.76
C GLN A 178 -15.99 -6.72 -10.03
N PHE A 179 -14.85 -6.81 -10.72
CA PHE A 179 -14.09 -5.61 -11.13
C PHE A 179 -14.91 -4.72 -12.07
N ASP A 180 -15.66 -5.31 -13.00
CA ASP A 180 -16.54 -4.55 -13.92
C ASP A 180 -17.60 -3.73 -13.17
N VAL A 181 -18.17 -4.27 -12.10
CA VAL A 181 -19.11 -3.51 -11.24
C VAL A 181 -18.40 -2.36 -10.51
N LEU A 182 -17.14 -2.55 -10.11
CA LEU A 182 -16.37 -1.54 -9.37
C LEU A 182 -15.84 -0.39 -10.22
N LYS A 183 -15.88 -0.49 -11.55
CA LYS A 183 -15.48 0.62 -12.45
C LYS A 183 -16.28 1.90 -12.21
N GLY A 184 -17.50 1.78 -11.70
CA GLY A 184 -18.37 2.89 -11.33
C GLY A 184 -18.27 3.31 -9.85
N ALA A 185 -17.29 2.84 -9.08
CA ALA A 185 -17.13 3.22 -7.69
C ALA A 185 -16.82 4.72 -7.52
N THR A 186 -17.29 5.30 -6.43
CA THR A 186 -17.09 6.72 -6.13
C THR A 186 -15.62 7.05 -5.81
N SER A 187 -14.89 6.11 -5.22
CA SER A 187 -13.46 6.21 -5.01
C SER A 187 -12.71 6.01 -6.34
N LYS A 188 -12.02 7.04 -6.79
CA LYS A 188 -11.21 6.96 -8.01
C LYS A 188 -10.12 5.90 -7.94
N LEU A 189 -9.51 5.71 -6.78
CA LEU A 189 -8.46 4.70 -6.59
C LEU A 189 -9.03 3.29 -6.79
N ILE A 190 -10.13 2.95 -6.11
CA ILE A 190 -10.79 1.63 -6.23
C ILE A 190 -11.28 1.40 -7.67
N SER A 191 -11.87 2.42 -8.29
CA SER A 191 -12.31 2.36 -9.68
C SER A 191 -11.15 2.09 -10.64
N ASN A 192 -10.01 2.75 -10.44
CA ASN A 192 -8.81 2.57 -11.26
C ASN A 192 -8.22 1.17 -11.13
N ASP A 193 -8.07 0.66 -9.90
CA ASP A 193 -7.58 -0.71 -9.65
C ASP A 193 -8.52 -1.74 -10.30
N ALA A 194 -9.82 -1.54 -10.18
CA ALA A 194 -10.82 -2.40 -10.80
C ALA A 194 -10.77 -2.36 -12.33
N ILE A 195 -10.58 -1.16 -12.93
CA ILE A 195 -10.41 -1.01 -14.38
C ILE A 195 -9.17 -1.75 -14.87
N GLN A 196 -8.04 -1.59 -14.18
CA GLN A 196 -6.78 -2.25 -14.55
C GLN A 196 -6.91 -3.76 -14.47
N MET A 197 -7.45 -4.30 -13.38
CA MET A 197 -7.62 -5.75 -13.21
C MET A 197 -8.62 -6.35 -14.18
N SER A 198 -9.76 -5.68 -14.39
CA SER A 198 -10.72 -6.14 -15.39
C SER A 198 -10.12 -6.12 -16.80
N HIS A 199 -9.37 -5.08 -17.16
CA HIS A 199 -8.70 -4.98 -18.45
C HIS A 199 -7.62 -6.05 -18.60
N PHE A 200 -6.78 -6.23 -17.60
CA PHE A 200 -5.74 -7.25 -17.59
C PHE A 200 -6.30 -8.66 -17.82
N ILE A 201 -7.35 -9.03 -17.08
CA ILE A 201 -8.01 -10.32 -17.27
C ILE A 201 -8.63 -10.40 -18.67
N HIS A 202 -9.34 -9.36 -19.12
CA HIS A 202 -10.00 -9.36 -20.43
C HIS A 202 -9.03 -9.55 -21.59
N MET A 203 -7.87 -8.91 -21.55
CA MET A 203 -6.88 -8.97 -22.62
C MET A 203 -6.08 -10.28 -22.66
N ASN A 204 -6.05 -11.03 -21.56
CA ASN A 204 -5.23 -12.23 -21.45
C ASN A 204 -6.07 -13.51 -21.23
N TYR A 205 -7.39 -13.40 -21.14
CA TYR A 205 -8.29 -14.55 -20.97
C TYR A 205 -8.75 -15.09 -22.32
N GLU A 206 -8.57 -16.38 -22.52
CA GLU A 206 -9.02 -17.13 -23.71
C GLU A 206 -10.21 -18.02 -23.34
N ALA A 207 -11.37 -17.77 -23.96
CA ALA A 207 -12.63 -18.44 -23.60
C ALA A 207 -12.60 -19.96 -23.86
N GLU A 208 -11.91 -20.40 -24.93
CA GLU A 208 -11.75 -21.81 -25.32
C GLU A 208 -10.27 -22.25 -25.26
N GLY A 209 -9.41 -21.42 -24.65
CA GLY A 209 -7.97 -21.61 -24.60
C GLY A 209 -7.43 -21.98 -23.24
N ASP A 210 -6.11 -21.93 -23.12
CA ASP A 210 -5.36 -22.26 -21.93
C ASP A 210 -5.10 -21.01 -21.08
N ASN A 211 -5.78 -20.87 -19.96
CA ASN A 211 -5.61 -19.75 -19.03
C ASN A 211 -4.61 -19.99 -17.90
N ARG A 212 -3.83 -21.09 -17.94
CA ARG A 212 -2.90 -21.47 -16.87
C ARG A 212 -1.87 -20.39 -16.54
N ASP A 213 -1.43 -19.63 -17.51
CA ASP A 213 -0.43 -18.57 -17.26
C ASP A 213 -1.05 -17.36 -16.55
N LEU A 214 -2.30 -17.02 -16.88
CA LEU A 214 -3.06 -16.00 -16.15
C LEU A 214 -3.36 -16.46 -14.70
N GLU A 215 -3.71 -17.74 -14.50
CA GLU A 215 -3.86 -18.32 -13.15
C GLU A 215 -2.54 -18.34 -12.38
N LYS A 216 -1.41 -18.69 -13.03
CA LYS A 216 -0.09 -18.63 -12.39
C LYS A 216 0.25 -17.20 -11.96
N MET A 217 -0.12 -16.20 -12.78
CA MET A 217 0.05 -14.80 -12.42
C MET A 217 -0.76 -14.45 -11.17
N GLY A 218 -2.03 -14.83 -11.10
CA GLY A 218 -2.88 -14.63 -9.91
C GLY A 218 -2.30 -15.27 -8.64
N ARG A 219 -1.83 -16.51 -8.74
CA ARG A 219 -1.16 -17.21 -7.61
C ARG A 219 0.16 -16.53 -7.22
N THR A 220 0.89 -15.98 -8.18
CA THR A 220 2.13 -15.24 -7.91
C THR A 220 1.85 -13.92 -7.20
N GLU A 221 0.79 -13.19 -7.59
CA GLU A 221 0.36 -11.99 -6.89
C GLU A 221 -0.16 -12.28 -5.48
N TYR A 222 -0.75 -13.44 -5.24
CA TYR A 222 -1.11 -13.85 -3.89
C TYR A 222 0.12 -14.05 -2.99
N LEU A 223 1.20 -14.66 -3.52
CA LEU A 223 2.47 -14.75 -2.81
C LEU A 223 3.12 -13.37 -2.60
N LEU A 224 2.96 -12.47 -3.58
CA LEU A 224 3.41 -11.08 -3.46
C LEU A 224 2.64 -10.35 -2.34
N TYR A 225 1.33 -10.51 -2.27
CA TYR A 225 0.51 -10.01 -1.17
C TYR A 225 1.02 -10.52 0.20
N LYS A 226 1.42 -11.79 0.26
CA LYS A 226 2.03 -12.42 1.46
C LYS A 226 3.49 -12.01 1.68
N GLN A 227 4.06 -11.12 0.87
CA GLN A 227 5.45 -10.66 0.94
C GLN A 227 6.50 -11.77 0.85
N GLN A 228 6.19 -12.87 0.16
CA GLN A 228 7.08 -14.02 -0.01
C GLN A 228 8.03 -13.81 -1.20
N PHE A 229 8.83 -12.74 -1.17
CA PHE A 229 9.66 -12.29 -2.29
C PHE A 229 10.63 -13.35 -2.82
N GLN A 230 11.16 -14.23 -1.96
CA GLN A 230 12.05 -15.31 -2.36
C GLN A 230 11.38 -16.31 -3.32
N GLU A 231 10.07 -16.54 -3.16
CA GLU A 231 9.30 -17.41 -4.05
C GLU A 231 8.74 -16.65 -5.25
N VAL A 232 8.40 -15.37 -5.06
CA VAL A 232 7.78 -14.52 -6.08
C VAL A 232 8.73 -14.23 -7.22
N LEU A 233 9.98 -13.79 -6.94
CA LEU A 233 10.92 -13.35 -7.98
C LEU A 233 11.21 -14.41 -9.04
N PRO A 234 11.52 -15.69 -8.70
CA PRO A 234 11.73 -16.73 -9.72
C PRO A 234 10.45 -17.05 -10.54
N ARG A 235 9.27 -16.94 -9.92
CA ARG A 235 7.99 -17.15 -10.64
C ARG A 235 7.72 -16.04 -11.64
N LEU A 236 7.98 -14.77 -11.26
CA LEU A 236 7.88 -13.63 -12.18
C LEU A 236 8.87 -13.78 -13.33
N ASP A 237 10.10 -14.20 -13.08
CA ASP A 237 11.09 -14.47 -14.15
C ASP A 237 10.61 -15.53 -15.14
N SER A 238 9.98 -16.59 -14.65
CA SER A 238 9.37 -17.61 -15.50
C SER A 238 8.24 -17.05 -16.36
N LEU A 239 7.35 -16.22 -15.79
CA LEU A 239 6.26 -15.58 -16.51
C LEU A 239 6.77 -14.59 -17.56
N ILE A 240 7.80 -13.81 -17.24
CA ILE A 240 8.44 -12.86 -18.17
C ILE A 240 9.03 -13.59 -19.37
N GLY A 241 9.67 -14.74 -19.17
CA GLY A 241 10.38 -15.45 -20.22
C GLY A 241 9.53 -16.34 -21.13
N HIS A 242 8.32 -16.74 -20.71
CA HIS A 242 7.57 -17.82 -21.36
C HIS A 242 6.13 -17.50 -21.71
N CYS A 243 5.58 -16.35 -21.26
CA CYS A 243 4.17 -16.02 -21.47
C CYS A 243 3.94 -15.01 -22.59
N SER A 244 2.66 -14.78 -22.91
CA SER A 244 2.25 -13.73 -23.86
C SER A 244 2.78 -12.35 -23.45
N PRO A 245 2.97 -11.42 -24.40
CA PRO A 245 3.47 -10.08 -24.10
C PRO A 245 2.68 -9.37 -23.01
N GLY A 246 1.34 -9.54 -22.96
CA GLY A 246 0.49 -8.94 -21.95
C GLY A 246 0.79 -9.42 -20.53
N ILE A 247 0.95 -10.72 -20.32
CA ILE A 247 1.31 -11.30 -19.03
C ILE A 247 2.77 -10.99 -18.70
N SER A 248 3.68 -11.10 -19.68
CA SER A 248 5.10 -10.79 -19.50
C SER A 248 5.36 -9.35 -19.06
N ASP A 249 4.70 -8.38 -19.67
CA ASP A 249 4.84 -6.97 -19.31
C ASP A 249 4.28 -6.68 -17.92
N TYR A 250 3.11 -7.24 -17.59
CA TYR A 250 2.53 -7.11 -16.26
C TYR A 250 3.40 -7.79 -15.19
N ALA A 251 3.94 -8.98 -15.47
CA ALA A 251 4.87 -9.65 -14.57
C ALA A 251 6.17 -8.84 -14.35
N THR A 252 6.67 -8.17 -15.41
CA THR A 252 7.84 -7.26 -15.30
C THR A 252 7.54 -6.08 -14.38
N LEU A 253 6.36 -5.51 -14.48
CA LEU A 253 5.91 -4.42 -13.60
C LEU A 253 5.85 -4.87 -12.13
N GLN A 254 5.27 -6.06 -11.88
CA GLN A 254 5.22 -6.64 -10.53
C GLN A 254 6.61 -7.00 -10.00
N LYS A 255 7.54 -7.45 -10.86
CA LYS A 255 8.93 -7.68 -10.47
C LYS A 255 9.62 -6.39 -10.05
N ALA A 256 9.45 -5.30 -10.80
CA ALA A 256 10.00 -3.99 -10.43
C ALA A 256 9.45 -3.50 -9.08
N ARG A 257 8.13 -3.65 -8.83
CA ARG A 257 7.52 -3.34 -7.53
C ARG A 257 8.11 -4.18 -6.39
N SER A 258 8.33 -5.48 -6.63
CA SER A 258 8.92 -6.39 -5.65
C SER A 258 10.36 -5.99 -5.31
N LEU A 259 11.15 -5.62 -6.30
CA LEU A 259 12.52 -5.13 -6.12
C LEU A 259 12.55 -3.81 -5.33
N CYS A 260 11.65 -2.87 -5.61
CA CYS A 260 11.50 -1.65 -4.80
C CYS A 260 11.17 -1.96 -3.34
N ALA A 261 10.29 -2.93 -3.09
CA ALA A 261 9.95 -3.37 -1.74
C ALA A 261 11.14 -4.00 -1.00
N CYS A 262 12.08 -4.58 -1.75
CA CYS A 262 13.34 -5.14 -1.26
C CYS A 262 14.50 -4.12 -1.25
N PHE A 263 14.22 -2.84 -1.51
CA PHE A 263 15.23 -1.77 -1.61
C PHE A 263 16.29 -1.97 -2.71
N GLN A 264 15.95 -2.73 -3.76
CA GLN A 264 16.78 -2.95 -4.95
C GLN A 264 16.38 -1.95 -6.05
N ASP A 265 16.48 -0.66 -5.74
CA ASP A 265 15.95 0.44 -6.54
C ASP A 265 16.63 0.58 -7.92
N GLU A 266 17.92 0.23 -8.04
CA GLU A 266 18.67 0.31 -9.32
C GLU A 266 18.18 -0.75 -10.33
N GLU A 267 18.01 -1.98 -9.87
CA GLU A 267 17.50 -3.07 -10.72
C GLU A 267 16.03 -2.80 -11.13
N ALA A 268 15.22 -2.31 -10.21
CA ALA A 268 13.86 -1.89 -10.49
C ALA A 268 13.81 -0.77 -11.54
N ALA A 269 14.66 0.25 -11.42
CA ALA A 269 14.72 1.36 -12.37
C ALA A 269 15.10 0.90 -13.78
N LYS A 270 16.04 -0.05 -13.89
CA LYS A 270 16.42 -0.65 -15.17
C LYS A 270 15.25 -1.37 -15.83
N LEU A 271 14.55 -2.23 -15.09
CA LEU A 271 13.38 -2.95 -15.61
C LEU A 271 12.26 -1.99 -16.04
N LEU A 272 11.97 -0.96 -15.26
CA LEU A 272 10.94 0.03 -15.59
C LEU A 272 11.33 0.85 -16.82
N SER A 273 12.62 1.18 -16.98
CA SER A 273 13.10 1.89 -18.16
C SER A 273 12.94 1.05 -19.44
N GLU A 274 13.28 -0.24 -19.39
CA GLU A 274 13.08 -1.15 -20.51
C GLU A 274 11.57 -1.35 -20.80
N LEU A 275 10.75 -1.50 -19.75
CA LEU A 275 9.32 -1.76 -19.88
C LEU A 275 8.57 -0.59 -20.51
N LYS A 276 8.86 0.67 -20.13
CA LYS A 276 8.22 1.86 -20.70
C LYS A 276 8.44 1.99 -22.21
N ASP A 277 9.58 1.48 -22.72
CA ASP A 277 9.93 1.58 -24.13
C ASP A 277 9.34 0.41 -24.95
N ARG A 278 9.34 -0.82 -24.39
CA ARG A 278 8.94 -2.03 -25.13
C ARG A 278 7.43 -2.33 -25.07
N SER A 279 6.76 -2.03 -23.95
CA SER A 279 5.35 -2.42 -23.79
C SER A 279 4.46 -1.72 -24.80
N GLU A 280 3.49 -2.42 -25.36
CA GLU A 280 2.45 -1.85 -26.20
C GLU A 280 1.22 -1.38 -25.39
N GLN A 281 1.15 -1.79 -24.11
CA GLN A 281 0.02 -1.46 -23.24
C GLN A 281 0.19 -0.09 -22.59
N VAL A 282 -0.66 0.86 -22.99
CA VAL A 282 -0.60 2.26 -22.53
C VAL A 282 -0.61 2.39 -21.01
N TYR A 283 -1.44 1.61 -20.32
CA TYR A 283 -1.53 1.67 -18.86
C TYR A 283 -0.26 1.17 -18.16
N ILE A 284 0.41 0.13 -18.72
CA ILE A 284 1.69 -0.38 -18.20
C ILE A 284 2.81 0.65 -18.42
N LYS A 285 2.86 1.27 -19.60
CA LYS A 285 3.80 2.35 -19.88
C LYS A 285 3.65 3.52 -18.92
N ALA A 286 2.42 3.97 -18.71
CA ALA A 286 2.14 5.09 -17.81
C ALA A 286 2.54 4.77 -16.37
N GLU A 287 2.27 3.56 -15.92
CA GLU A 287 2.67 3.13 -14.59
C GLU A 287 4.19 2.97 -14.45
N ALA A 288 4.85 2.36 -15.43
CA ALA A 288 6.31 2.22 -15.45
C ALA A 288 7.00 3.59 -15.40
N LEU A 289 6.52 4.56 -16.18
CA LEU A 289 6.99 5.94 -16.15
C LEU A 289 6.82 6.59 -14.77
N PHE A 290 5.64 6.42 -14.16
CA PHE A 290 5.35 7.00 -12.84
C PHE A 290 6.26 6.44 -11.74
N GLN A 291 6.42 5.11 -11.73
CA GLN A 291 7.29 4.44 -10.75
C GLN A 291 8.77 4.81 -10.99
N LEU A 292 9.22 4.84 -12.24
CA LEU A 292 10.59 5.24 -12.59
C LEU A 292 10.88 6.69 -12.17
N ALA A 293 9.95 7.62 -12.41
CA ALA A 293 10.06 9.00 -11.97
C ALA A 293 10.18 9.11 -10.45
N GLY A 294 9.41 8.29 -9.71
CA GLY A 294 9.50 8.20 -8.25
C GLY A 294 10.86 7.72 -7.76
N LEU A 295 11.43 6.70 -8.42
CA LEU A 295 12.78 6.19 -8.12
C LEU A 295 13.85 7.24 -8.42
N LYS A 296 13.78 7.93 -9.57
CA LYS A 296 14.72 9.00 -9.94
C LYS A 296 14.67 10.15 -8.93
N ARG A 297 13.49 10.52 -8.45
CA ARG A 297 13.34 11.51 -7.37
C ARG A 297 14.00 11.04 -6.06
N LYS A 298 13.81 9.76 -5.68
CA LYS A 298 14.45 9.16 -4.50
C LYS A 298 15.98 9.17 -4.60
N GLN A 299 16.51 8.93 -5.80
CA GLN A 299 17.94 8.99 -6.12
C GLN A 299 18.49 10.41 -6.25
N LYS A 300 17.66 11.45 -6.06
CA LYS A 300 17.99 12.86 -6.25
C LYS A 300 18.35 13.26 -7.68
N GLU A 301 17.98 12.44 -8.65
CA GLU A 301 18.11 12.74 -10.08
C GLU A 301 16.88 13.55 -10.55
N LEU A 302 16.74 14.79 -10.00
CA LEU A 302 15.52 15.58 -10.07
C LEU A 302 15.15 15.97 -11.50
N GLN A 303 16.13 16.25 -12.36
CA GLN A 303 15.89 16.59 -13.76
C GLN A 303 15.27 15.42 -14.55
N GLN A 304 15.80 14.21 -14.35
CA GLN A 304 15.23 13.01 -14.97
C GLN A 304 13.81 12.72 -14.45
N ALA A 305 13.59 12.85 -13.14
CA ALA A 305 12.28 12.69 -12.55
C ALA A 305 11.26 13.69 -13.14
N LYS A 306 11.64 14.95 -13.27
CA LYS A 306 10.83 16.03 -13.85
C LYS A 306 10.45 15.73 -15.29
N GLU A 307 11.41 15.28 -16.11
CA GLU A 307 11.15 14.93 -17.51
C GLU A 307 10.16 13.75 -17.64
N LEU A 308 10.29 12.73 -16.82
CA LEU A 308 9.37 11.58 -16.79
C LEU A 308 7.96 11.97 -16.33
N TYR A 309 7.83 12.86 -15.32
CA TYR A 309 6.52 13.39 -14.93
C TYR A 309 5.91 14.27 -16.02
N ARG A 310 6.72 15.09 -16.71
CA ARG A 310 6.25 15.89 -17.86
C ARG A 310 5.68 14.98 -18.95
N LEU A 311 6.39 13.91 -19.31
CA LEU A 311 5.96 12.95 -20.30
C LEU A 311 4.62 12.31 -19.94
N LEU A 312 4.42 11.96 -18.66
CA LEU A 312 3.14 11.45 -18.16
C LEU A 312 1.99 12.44 -18.34
N VAL A 313 2.24 13.72 -18.06
CA VAL A 313 1.21 14.77 -18.18
C VAL A 313 0.87 15.06 -19.64
N THR A 314 1.86 15.05 -20.54
CA THR A 314 1.66 15.39 -21.96
C THR A 314 1.11 14.21 -22.76
N ASP A 315 1.77 13.04 -22.68
CA ASP A 315 1.53 11.93 -23.60
C ASP A 315 0.55 10.89 -23.01
N TYR A 316 0.39 10.90 -21.68
CA TYR A 316 -0.47 9.96 -20.93
C TYR A 316 -1.50 10.69 -20.05
N SER A 317 -2.04 11.81 -20.54
CA SER A 317 -2.97 12.68 -19.80
C SER A 317 -4.25 11.96 -19.31
N GLY A 318 -4.67 10.90 -20.01
CA GLY A 318 -5.80 10.04 -19.62
C GLY A 318 -5.46 8.98 -18.58
N SER A 319 -4.19 8.84 -18.17
CA SER A 319 -3.78 7.86 -17.20
C SER A 319 -4.15 8.32 -15.78
N VAL A 320 -4.37 7.33 -14.90
CA VAL A 320 -4.67 7.57 -13.48
C VAL A 320 -3.52 8.28 -12.75
N TYR A 321 -2.30 8.19 -13.29
CA TYR A 321 -1.10 8.79 -12.73
C TYR A 321 -0.87 10.23 -13.15
N SER A 322 -1.57 10.73 -14.19
CA SER A 322 -1.32 12.06 -14.77
C SER A 322 -1.56 13.21 -13.80
N ILE A 323 -2.60 13.11 -12.95
CA ILE A 323 -2.93 14.15 -11.96
C ILE A 323 -1.86 14.28 -10.89
N GLU A 324 -1.41 13.13 -10.34
CA GLU A 324 -0.35 13.13 -9.32
C GLU A 324 1.00 13.52 -9.93
N ALA A 325 1.28 13.06 -11.15
CA ALA A 325 2.47 13.47 -11.91
C ALA A 325 2.51 14.98 -12.13
N ALA A 326 1.39 15.62 -12.47
CA ALA A 326 1.30 17.06 -12.64
C ALA A 326 1.56 17.84 -11.35
N LYS A 327 1.13 17.30 -10.21
CA LYS A 327 1.44 17.88 -8.90
C LYS A 327 2.93 17.77 -8.60
N LEU A 328 3.51 16.56 -8.72
CA LEU A 328 4.91 16.31 -8.45
C LEU A 328 5.86 17.08 -9.39
N TYR A 329 5.46 17.24 -10.65
CA TYR A 329 6.17 18.07 -11.61
C TYR A 329 6.25 19.54 -11.15
N ARG A 330 5.11 20.12 -10.73
CA ARG A 330 5.06 21.51 -10.23
C ARG A 330 5.86 21.70 -8.94
N ASP A 331 5.82 20.70 -8.04
CA ASP A 331 6.59 20.74 -6.80
C ASP A 331 8.10 20.77 -7.08
N LEU A 332 8.57 20.03 -8.08
CA LEU A 332 9.97 20.05 -8.53
C LEU A 332 10.33 21.39 -9.18
N GLU A 333 9.47 21.98 -10.02
CA GLU A 333 9.69 23.30 -10.61
C GLU A 333 9.79 24.40 -9.55
N ALA A 334 8.91 24.39 -8.55
CA ALA A 334 8.91 25.37 -7.48
C ALA A 334 10.19 25.26 -6.61
N GLY A 335 10.69 24.03 -6.36
CA GLY A 335 11.95 23.80 -5.66
C GLY A 335 13.15 24.41 -6.39
N GLU A 336 13.26 24.21 -7.71
CA GLU A 336 14.33 24.78 -8.53
C GLU A 336 14.32 26.32 -8.55
N GLN A 337 13.13 26.94 -8.67
CA GLN A 337 13.00 28.41 -8.63
C GLN A 337 13.42 28.99 -7.29
N THR A 338 13.20 28.26 -6.20
CA THR A 338 13.61 28.70 -4.86
C THR A 338 15.13 28.64 -4.70
N GLU A 339 15.78 27.62 -5.25
CA GLU A 339 17.25 27.50 -5.24
C GLU A 339 17.91 28.59 -6.11
N VAL A 340 17.37 28.88 -7.28
CA VAL A 340 17.88 29.93 -8.18
C VAL A 340 17.72 31.34 -7.59
N ASN A 341 16.67 31.61 -6.86
CA ASN A 341 16.42 32.90 -6.22
C ASN A 341 17.25 33.13 -4.93
N ASN A 342 17.85 32.06 -4.40
CA ASN A 342 18.73 32.13 -3.22
C ASN A 342 20.23 32.17 -3.56
N LEU A 343 20.59 32.16 -4.85
CA LEU A 343 21.95 32.37 -5.39
C LEU A 343 22.12 33.80 -5.89
#